data_cce23fc0918824a39621d9e83dc96b76
#
_entry.id   cce23fc0918824a39621d9e83dc96b76
#
_cell.length_a   1.000
_cell.length_b   1.000
_cell.length_c   1.000
_cell.angle_alpha   90.00
_cell.angle_beta   90.00
_cell.angle_gamma   90.00
#
_symmetry.space_group_name_H-M   'P 1'
#
loop_
_entity.id
_entity.type
_entity.pdbx_description
1 polymer ?
#
loop_
_entity_poly.entity_id
_entity_poly.type
_entity_poly.pdbx_seq_one_letter_code
_entity_poly.pdbx_strand_id
1 'polypeptide(L)'
;MKQKSIPLKFSHYQIIAIVILALTQFSVVLDFMVMSPLGDLIMKNMKISPNEFGLVVSCYAFSAGISGFFTASIADKFDRKKLLLIFYAGFILGTLLCGLATSYWLLVSARIVTGIFGGVISSISLAIVADIFEINQRGRVMGFLQMGFGMSQILGIPISLFLATTWNWQAPFYLIVGLATIIFIIGFFVLKPVVGHLELQRDNPIKHMWQTISNRDYRIGFLATAFMSLGGYLMMPWGSSFSVNNVGISQKDLPLMFMIIGISTFTVMPIIGKLSDKFNKYSIFVGSSILMVISVVIYTHLGQVSFAVLVIVNMVMMAGIMARMIPSQALTTAVPALKDRGAFMSINSSLQQMAGGIAALVGGAIVQQKNEFSPLERFDLLGYVVIAAILINIFLTYRVYKLVQRQAT
;
A
#
# COMPACT_ATOMS: atom_id res chain seq x y z
N MET A 1 -32.66 -13.89 18.94
CA MET A 1 -32.24 -15.18 18.35
C MET A 1 -31.19 -14.88 17.28
N LYS A 2 -29.91 -15.19 17.51
CA LYS A 2 -28.85 -15.11 16.50
C LYS A 2 -29.03 -16.33 15.58
N GLN A 3 -29.59 -16.12 14.37
CA GLN A 3 -29.51 -17.15 13.34
C GLN A 3 -28.03 -17.48 13.11
N LYS A 4 -27.64 -18.72 13.45
CA LYS A 4 -26.34 -19.28 13.02
C LYS A 4 -26.42 -19.37 11.49
N SER A 5 -25.82 -18.39 10.81
CA SER A 5 -25.62 -18.47 9.37
C SER A 5 -24.72 -19.66 9.08
N ILE A 6 -25.25 -20.68 8.44
CA ILE A 6 -24.46 -21.79 7.88
C ILE A 6 -23.45 -21.14 6.91
N PRO A 7 -22.15 -21.39 7.04
CA PRO A 7 -21.18 -20.82 6.13
C PRO A 7 -21.45 -21.35 4.73
N LEU A 8 -21.96 -20.51 3.84
CA LEU A 8 -22.19 -20.83 2.44
C LEU A 8 -20.85 -21.31 1.83
N LYS A 9 -20.84 -22.53 1.29
CA LYS A 9 -19.67 -23.08 0.60
C LYS A 9 -19.47 -22.30 -0.70
N PHE A 10 -18.22 -21.93 -1.00
CA PHE A 10 -17.89 -21.35 -2.29
C PHE A 10 -18.01 -22.41 -3.40
N SER A 11 -18.51 -22.02 -4.58
CA SER A 11 -18.45 -22.87 -5.76
C SER A 11 -17.00 -23.01 -6.26
N HIS A 12 -16.71 -24.04 -7.06
CA HIS A 12 -15.39 -24.22 -7.65
C HIS A 12 -14.92 -22.98 -8.43
N TYR A 13 -15.82 -22.37 -9.22
CA TYR A 13 -15.52 -21.14 -9.94
C TYR A 13 -15.18 -19.97 -8.99
N GLN A 14 -15.93 -19.81 -7.90
CA GLN A 14 -15.67 -18.77 -6.91
C GLN A 14 -14.30 -18.95 -6.24
N ILE A 15 -13.91 -20.18 -5.91
CA ILE A 15 -12.58 -20.45 -5.34
C ILE A 15 -11.47 -20.07 -6.32
N ILE A 16 -11.59 -20.47 -7.59
CA ILE A 16 -10.62 -20.12 -8.61
C ILE A 16 -10.54 -18.61 -8.82
N ALA A 17 -11.69 -17.92 -8.86
CA ALA A 17 -11.73 -16.47 -8.97
C ALA A 17 -11.02 -15.78 -7.78
N ILE A 18 -11.26 -16.26 -6.54
CA ILE A 18 -10.56 -15.75 -5.33
C ILE A 18 -9.04 -15.89 -5.49
N VAL A 19 -8.57 -17.07 -5.92
CA VAL A 19 -7.14 -17.35 -6.06
C VAL A 19 -6.51 -16.44 -7.12
N ILE A 20 -7.16 -16.30 -8.29
CA ILE A 20 -6.66 -15.41 -9.36
C ILE A 20 -6.59 -13.96 -8.86
N LEU A 21 -7.65 -13.44 -8.25
CA LEU A 21 -7.68 -12.07 -7.73
C LEU A 21 -6.66 -11.84 -6.61
N ALA A 22 -6.49 -12.82 -5.71
CA ALA A 22 -5.49 -12.73 -4.63
C ALA A 22 -4.06 -12.74 -5.16
N LEU A 23 -3.75 -13.59 -6.16
CA LEU A 23 -2.44 -13.62 -6.81
C LEU A 23 -2.18 -12.36 -7.66
N THR A 24 -3.21 -11.83 -8.32
CA THR A 24 -3.13 -10.54 -9.01
C THR A 24 -2.80 -9.43 -8.02
N GLN A 25 -3.49 -9.38 -6.88
CA GLN A 25 -3.23 -8.42 -5.81
C GLN A 25 -1.81 -8.58 -5.24
N PHE A 26 -1.37 -9.83 -5.02
CA PHE A 26 0.00 -10.13 -4.56
C PHE A 26 1.07 -9.55 -5.50
N SER A 27 0.95 -9.76 -6.82
CA SER A 27 1.95 -9.28 -7.79
C SER A 27 2.01 -7.74 -7.84
N VAL A 28 0.86 -7.07 -7.80
CA VAL A 28 0.79 -5.60 -7.84
C VAL A 28 1.34 -4.98 -6.54
N VAL A 29 0.97 -5.56 -5.40
CA VAL A 29 1.49 -5.10 -4.09
C VAL A 29 2.97 -5.34 -3.99
N LEU A 30 3.47 -6.49 -4.47
CA LEU A 30 4.91 -6.80 -4.46
C LEU A 30 5.71 -5.80 -5.30
N ASP A 31 5.26 -5.48 -6.51
CA ASP A 31 5.92 -4.48 -7.37
C ASP A 31 6.03 -3.10 -6.69
N PHE A 32 4.94 -2.68 -6.04
CA PHE A 32 4.95 -1.43 -5.30
C PHE A 32 5.91 -1.46 -4.10
N MET A 33 5.84 -2.54 -3.30
CA MET A 33 6.57 -2.63 -2.04
C MET A 33 8.06 -2.90 -2.22
N VAL A 34 8.46 -3.60 -3.28
CA VAL A 34 9.86 -3.98 -3.50
C VAL A 34 10.77 -2.79 -3.81
N MET A 35 10.23 -1.70 -4.33
CA MET A 35 11.00 -0.50 -4.64
C MET A 35 11.76 0.07 -3.43
N SER A 36 11.11 0.13 -2.26
CA SER A 36 11.74 0.67 -1.06
C SER A 36 12.93 -0.18 -0.58
N PRO A 37 12.81 -1.50 -0.40
CA PRO A 37 13.94 -2.37 -0.08
C PRO A 37 15.07 -2.33 -1.11
N LEU A 38 14.76 -2.16 -2.40
CA LEU A 38 15.75 -2.05 -3.48
C LEU A 38 16.42 -0.67 -3.55
N GLY A 39 15.98 0.32 -2.78
CA GLY A 39 16.41 1.71 -2.91
C GLY A 39 17.92 1.89 -2.86
N ASP A 40 18.61 1.25 -1.92
CA ASP A 40 20.09 1.32 -1.83
C ASP A 40 20.78 0.75 -3.08
N LEU A 41 20.32 -0.41 -3.56
CA LEU A 41 20.89 -1.05 -4.76
C LEU A 41 20.63 -0.21 -6.02
N ILE A 42 19.43 0.35 -6.17
CA ILE A 42 19.08 1.18 -7.32
C ILE A 42 19.89 2.46 -7.32
N MET A 43 19.98 3.17 -6.20
CA MET A 43 20.76 4.41 -6.10
C MET A 43 22.23 4.18 -6.44
N LYS A 44 22.84 3.11 -5.91
CA LYS A 44 24.24 2.75 -6.20
C LYS A 44 24.47 2.36 -7.65
N ASN A 45 23.60 1.53 -8.24
CA ASN A 45 23.79 1.04 -9.61
C ASN A 45 23.51 2.12 -10.67
N MET A 46 22.49 2.97 -10.45
CA MET A 46 22.12 4.03 -11.38
C MET A 46 22.84 5.35 -11.11
N LYS A 47 23.62 5.44 -10.02
CA LYS A 47 24.32 6.65 -9.56
C LYS A 47 23.37 7.84 -9.40
N ILE A 48 22.23 7.61 -8.79
CA ILE A 48 21.19 8.61 -8.54
C ILE A 48 21.14 9.01 -7.07
N SER A 49 20.80 10.27 -6.84
CA SER A 49 20.64 10.86 -5.50
C SER A 49 19.36 10.38 -4.80
N PRO A 50 19.26 10.53 -3.47
CA PRO A 50 18.01 10.27 -2.74
C PRO A 50 16.82 11.05 -3.31
N ASN A 51 17.01 12.30 -3.74
CA ASN A 51 15.94 13.11 -4.34
C ASN A 51 15.42 12.51 -5.66
N GLU A 52 16.32 12.05 -6.53
CA GLU A 52 15.96 11.38 -7.79
C GLU A 52 15.24 10.04 -7.52
N PHE A 53 15.70 9.27 -6.53
CA PHE A 53 15.00 8.04 -6.12
C PHE A 53 13.62 8.34 -5.54
N GLY A 54 13.47 9.40 -4.75
CA GLY A 54 12.18 9.89 -4.28
C GLY A 54 11.21 10.20 -5.42
N LEU A 55 11.70 10.77 -6.54
CA LEU A 55 10.89 11.00 -7.74
C LEU A 55 10.46 9.69 -8.40
N VAL A 56 11.32 8.68 -8.50
CA VAL A 56 10.98 7.35 -9.04
C VAL A 56 9.82 6.71 -8.25
N VAL A 57 9.86 6.78 -6.92
CA VAL A 57 8.79 6.24 -6.06
C VAL A 57 7.51 7.05 -6.19
N SER A 58 7.61 8.38 -6.20
CA SER A 58 6.44 9.27 -6.27
C SER A 58 5.74 9.25 -7.61
N CYS A 59 6.44 9.06 -8.72
CA CYS A 59 5.85 8.95 -10.04
C CYS A 59 4.84 7.78 -10.14
N TYR A 60 5.16 6.63 -9.54
CA TYR A 60 4.20 5.54 -9.42
C TYR A 60 2.99 5.96 -8.58
N ALA A 61 3.20 6.55 -7.42
CA ALA A 61 2.13 6.89 -6.49
C ALA A 61 1.18 7.95 -7.07
N PHE A 62 1.70 8.99 -7.72
CA PHE A 62 0.87 9.99 -8.39
C PHE A 62 0.09 9.42 -9.56
N SER A 63 0.75 8.66 -10.43
CA SER A 63 0.08 8.05 -11.59
C SER A 63 -0.98 7.04 -11.14
N ALA A 64 -0.74 6.25 -10.09
CA ALA A 64 -1.72 5.35 -9.49
C ALA A 64 -2.91 6.09 -8.88
N GLY A 65 -2.66 7.18 -8.13
CA GLY A 65 -3.70 8.01 -7.53
C GLY A 65 -4.58 8.68 -8.58
N ILE A 66 -3.98 9.27 -9.60
CA ILE A 66 -4.69 9.93 -10.70
C ILE A 66 -5.51 8.90 -11.51
N SER A 67 -4.88 7.79 -11.90
CA SER A 67 -5.55 6.73 -12.65
C SER A 67 -6.71 6.12 -11.86
N GLY A 68 -6.52 5.85 -10.56
CA GLY A 68 -7.56 5.34 -9.67
C GLY A 68 -8.77 6.26 -9.59
N PHE A 69 -8.54 7.57 -9.50
CA PHE A 69 -9.60 8.57 -9.47
C PHE A 69 -10.43 8.57 -10.75
N PHE A 70 -9.79 8.61 -11.91
CA PHE A 70 -10.49 8.61 -13.21
C PHE A 70 -11.17 7.28 -13.52
N THR A 71 -10.52 6.17 -13.23
CA THR A 71 -11.08 4.84 -13.52
C THR A 71 -12.31 4.54 -12.68
N ALA A 72 -12.39 5.04 -11.43
CA ALA A 72 -13.55 4.86 -10.58
C ALA A 72 -14.85 5.41 -11.20
N SER A 73 -14.74 6.44 -12.05
CA SER A 73 -15.90 7.03 -12.76
C SER A 73 -16.28 6.31 -14.05
N ILE A 74 -15.39 5.48 -14.61
CA ILE A 74 -15.56 4.85 -15.94
C ILE A 74 -15.75 3.33 -15.80
N ALA A 75 -15.20 2.72 -14.75
CA ALA A 75 -15.16 1.26 -14.58
C ALA A 75 -16.53 0.57 -14.64
N ASP A 76 -17.58 1.25 -14.21
CA ASP A 76 -18.96 0.74 -14.22
C ASP A 76 -19.57 0.64 -15.63
N LYS A 77 -18.89 1.16 -16.67
CA LYS A 77 -19.36 1.10 -18.07
C LYS A 77 -18.79 -0.08 -18.86
N PHE A 78 -17.86 -0.83 -18.28
CA PHE A 78 -17.15 -1.90 -18.97
C PHE A 78 -17.28 -3.25 -18.24
N ASP A 79 -17.18 -4.34 -19.02
CA ASP A 79 -17.01 -5.68 -18.44
C ASP A 79 -15.76 -5.71 -17.51
N ARG A 80 -16.00 -6.01 -16.23
CA ARG A 80 -14.93 -5.96 -15.22
C ARG A 80 -13.79 -6.95 -15.49
N LYS A 81 -14.06 -8.11 -16.12
CA LYS A 81 -13.01 -9.03 -16.55
C LYS A 81 -12.11 -8.37 -17.60
N LYS A 82 -12.71 -7.80 -18.64
CA LYS A 82 -11.96 -7.14 -19.72
C LYS A 82 -11.12 -5.99 -19.17
N LEU A 83 -11.73 -5.19 -18.28
CA LEU A 83 -11.05 -4.07 -17.64
C LEU A 83 -9.87 -4.55 -16.79
N LEU A 84 -10.05 -5.58 -15.96
CA LEU A 84 -8.97 -6.19 -15.16
C LEU A 84 -7.82 -6.64 -16.05
N LEU A 85 -8.11 -7.37 -17.12
CA LEU A 85 -7.09 -7.91 -18.01
C LEU A 85 -6.32 -6.81 -18.77
N ILE A 86 -6.99 -5.75 -19.24
CA ILE A 86 -6.34 -4.62 -19.91
C ILE A 86 -5.38 -3.92 -18.92
N PHE A 87 -5.85 -3.61 -17.72
CA PHE A 87 -5.01 -2.97 -16.71
C PHE A 87 -3.87 -3.88 -16.23
N TYR A 88 -4.12 -5.17 -16.13
CA TYR A 88 -3.08 -6.12 -15.72
C TYR A 88 -2.03 -6.34 -16.81
N ALA A 89 -2.40 -6.34 -18.10
CA ALA A 89 -1.45 -6.36 -19.21
C ALA A 89 -0.56 -5.09 -19.22
N GLY A 90 -1.16 -3.91 -19.02
CA GLY A 90 -0.42 -2.67 -18.90
C GLY A 90 0.52 -2.63 -17.69
N PHE A 91 0.09 -3.21 -16.54
CA PHE A 91 0.95 -3.38 -15.38
C PHE A 91 2.14 -4.29 -15.68
N ILE A 92 1.94 -5.45 -16.33
CA ILE A 92 3.01 -6.37 -16.74
C ILE A 92 4.01 -5.64 -17.65
N LEU A 93 3.53 -4.88 -18.62
CA LEU A 93 4.38 -4.08 -19.50
C LEU A 93 5.19 -3.05 -18.72
N GLY A 94 4.57 -2.29 -17.83
CA GLY A 94 5.25 -1.30 -16.99
C GLY A 94 6.32 -1.94 -16.09
N THR A 95 6.01 -3.06 -15.46
CA THR A 95 6.96 -3.80 -14.61
C THR A 95 8.11 -4.39 -15.45
N LEU A 96 7.83 -4.85 -16.68
CA LEU A 96 8.87 -5.30 -17.62
C LEU A 96 9.80 -4.14 -17.99
N LEU A 97 9.27 -2.97 -18.26
CA LEU A 97 10.06 -1.78 -18.53
C LEU A 97 10.94 -1.38 -17.32
N CYS A 98 10.47 -1.58 -16.07
CA CYS A 98 11.31 -1.41 -14.87
C CYS A 98 12.49 -2.39 -14.88
N GLY A 99 12.27 -3.66 -15.24
CA GLY A 99 13.32 -4.66 -15.36
C GLY A 99 14.31 -4.38 -16.50
N LEU A 100 13.87 -3.75 -17.57
CA LEU A 100 14.69 -3.35 -18.71
C LEU A 100 15.37 -1.98 -18.55
N ALA A 101 15.12 -1.29 -17.43
CA ALA A 101 15.61 0.08 -17.25
C ALA A 101 17.14 0.13 -17.11
N THR A 102 17.78 0.80 -18.05
CA THR A 102 19.23 1.08 -18.06
C THR A 102 19.54 2.53 -17.77
N SER A 103 18.54 3.40 -17.73
CA SER A 103 18.67 4.82 -17.44
C SER A 103 17.62 5.29 -16.44
N TYR A 104 17.93 6.35 -15.73
CA TYR A 104 17.04 7.00 -14.77
C TYR A 104 15.67 7.35 -15.37
N TRP A 105 15.67 8.04 -16.53
CA TRP A 105 14.43 8.47 -17.18
C TRP A 105 13.57 7.31 -17.69
N LEU A 106 14.21 6.20 -18.11
CA LEU A 106 13.47 4.99 -18.48
C LEU A 106 12.80 4.37 -17.24
N LEU A 107 13.50 4.34 -16.09
CA LEU A 107 12.90 3.86 -14.84
C LEU A 107 11.74 4.74 -14.38
N VAL A 108 11.88 6.08 -14.44
CA VAL A 108 10.80 7.03 -14.13
C VAL A 108 9.59 6.78 -15.03
N SER A 109 9.80 6.67 -16.35
CA SER A 109 8.73 6.41 -17.31
C SER A 109 8.05 5.07 -17.07
N ALA A 110 8.82 4.03 -16.78
CA ALA A 110 8.32 2.71 -16.43
C ALA A 110 7.45 2.75 -15.16
N ARG A 111 7.85 3.50 -14.14
CA ARG A 111 7.08 3.68 -12.90
C ARG A 111 5.77 4.42 -13.12
N ILE A 112 5.75 5.41 -14.03
CA ILE A 112 4.50 6.09 -14.43
C ILE A 112 3.54 5.08 -15.09
N VAL A 113 4.03 4.30 -16.06
CA VAL A 113 3.21 3.28 -16.74
C VAL A 113 2.69 2.24 -15.73
N THR A 114 3.58 1.70 -14.89
CA THR A 114 3.20 0.72 -13.86
C THR A 114 2.14 1.29 -12.91
N GLY A 115 2.28 2.56 -12.49
CA GLY A 115 1.33 3.22 -11.60
C GLY A 115 -0.03 3.45 -12.27
N ILE A 116 -0.08 3.92 -13.52
CA ILE A 116 -1.34 4.11 -14.26
C ILE A 116 -2.17 2.82 -14.27
N PHE A 117 -1.53 1.71 -14.55
CA PHE A 117 -2.22 0.43 -14.68
C PHE A 117 -2.36 -0.30 -13.34
N GLY A 118 -1.31 -0.36 -12.52
CA GLY A 118 -1.30 -1.09 -11.24
C GLY A 118 -2.21 -0.48 -10.17
N GLY A 119 -2.28 0.84 -10.10
CA GLY A 119 -3.07 1.56 -9.07
C GLY A 119 -4.57 1.28 -9.10
N VAL A 120 -5.09 0.81 -10.21
CA VAL A 120 -6.53 0.55 -10.43
C VAL A 120 -6.93 -0.90 -10.18
N ILE A 121 -6.00 -1.84 -10.29
CA ILE A 121 -6.26 -3.29 -10.24
C ILE A 121 -6.96 -3.69 -8.94
N SER A 122 -6.56 -3.12 -7.81
CA SER A 122 -7.18 -3.40 -6.52
C SER A 122 -8.66 -3.04 -6.48
N SER A 123 -9.02 -1.87 -7.02
CA SER A 123 -10.41 -1.41 -7.04
C SER A 123 -11.28 -2.25 -8.00
N ILE A 124 -10.74 -2.63 -9.15
CA ILE A 124 -11.43 -3.53 -10.09
C ILE A 124 -11.63 -4.92 -9.45
N SER A 125 -10.61 -5.45 -8.75
CA SER A 125 -10.72 -6.73 -8.05
C SER A 125 -11.82 -6.71 -6.98
N LEU A 126 -11.91 -5.63 -6.20
CA LEU A 126 -12.97 -5.46 -5.20
C LEU A 126 -14.36 -5.34 -5.85
N ALA A 127 -14.44 -4.70 -7.00
CA ALA A 127 -15.68 -4.59 -7.78
C ALA A 127 -16.13 -5.98 -8.32
N ILE A 128 -15.20 -6.79 -8.82
CA ILE A 128 -15.47 -8.18 -9.23
C ILE A 128 -15.99 -9.00 -8.05
N VAL A 129 -15.38 -8.84 -6.86
CA VAL A 129 -15.87 -9.50 -5.64
C VAL A 129 -17.30 -9.07 -5.31
N ALA A 130 -17.61 -7.78 -5.45
CA ALA A 130 -18.96 -7.29 -5.19
C ALA A 130 -20.00 -7.84 -6.17
N ASP A 131 -19.62 -8.16 -7.41
CA ASP A 131 -20.53 -8.66 -8.43
C ASP A 131 -20.70 -10.21 -8.41
N ILE A 132 -19.64 -10.94 -8.02
CA ILE A 132 -19.67 -12.44 -8.03
C ILE A 132 -20.14 -13.03 -6.71
N PHE A 133 -19.93 -12.34 -5.57
CA PHE A 133 -20.16 -12.90 -4.24
C PHE A 133 -21.32 -12.22 -3.51
N GLU A 134 -22.09 -13.01 -2.76
CA GLU A 134 -23.13 -12.50 -1.90
C GLU A 134 -22.57 -11.66 -0.75
N ILE A 135 -23.36 -10.74 -0.21
CA ILE A 135 -22.96 -9.78 0.83
C ILE A 135 -22.33 -10.48 2.05
N ASN A 136 -22.88 -11.61 2.48
CA ASN A 136 -22.40 -12.41 3.61
C ASN A 136 -21.08 -13.16 3.34
N GLN A 137 -20.70 -13.33 2.07
CA GLN A 137 -19.43 -13.95 1.65
C GLN A 137 -18.31 -12.92 1.44
N ARG A 138 -18.64 -11.68 1.09
CA ARG A 138 -17.66 -10.63 0.67
C ARG A 138 -16.56 -10.37 1.69
N GLY A 139 -16.92 -10.31 2.98
CA GLY A 139 -15.93 -10.08 4.03
C GLY A 139 -14.84 -11.16 4.08
N ARG A 140 -15.23 -12.43 3.88
CA ARG A 140 -14.29 -13.55 3.84
C ARG A 140 -13.39 -13.51 2.59
N VAL A 141 -13.98 -13.18 1.43
CA VAL A 141 -13.24 -13.04 0.17
C VAL A 141 -12.25 -11.88 0.24
N MET A 142 -12.65 -10.73 0.78
CA MET A 142 -11.75 -9.60 1.00
C MET A 142 -10.58 -9.95 1.93
N GLY A 143 -10.83 -10.78 2.96
CA GLY A 143 -9.75 -11.31 3.79
C GLY A 143 -8.73 -12.12 2.98
N PHE A 144 -9.17 -12.97 2.04
CA PHE A 144 -8.27 -13.70 1.15
C PHE A 144 -7.47 -12.77 0.21
N LEU A 145 -8.09 -11.73 -0.34
CA LEU A 145 -7.37 -10.76 -1.17
C LEU A 145 -6.30 -10.02 -0.37
N GLN A 146 -6.60 -9.67 0.87
CA GLN A 146 -5.64 -8.99 1.76
C GLN A 146 -4.48 -9.90 2.21
N MET A 147 -4.63 -11.22 2.15
CA MET A 147 -3.51 -12.14 2.36
C MET A 147 -2.40 -11.94 1.30
N GLY A 148 -2.74 -11.50 0.08
CA GLY A 148 -1.76 -11.13 -0.94
C GLY A 148 -0.78 -10.05 -0.45
N PHE A 149 -1.26 -9.06 0.32
CA PHE A 149 -0.40 -8.05 0.94
C PHE A 149 0.56 -8.67 1.97
N GLY A 150 0.05 -9.51 2.89
CA GLY A 150 0.89 -10.18 3.88
C GLY A 150 1.94 -11.10 3.27
N MET A 151 1.54 -11.88 2.25
CA MET A 151 2.45 -12.76 1.51
C MET A 151 3.55 -11.98 0.76
N SER A 152 3.22 -10.80 0.23
CA SER A 152 4.22 -9.92 -0.41
C SER A 152 5.30 -9.50 0.60
N GLN A 153 4.93 -9.22 1.84
CA GLN A 153 5.89 -8.85 2.89
C GLN A 153 6.76 -10.02 3.35
N ILE A 154 6.14 -11.19 3.59
CA ILE A 154 6.83 -12.34 4.19
C ILE A 154 7.72 -13.08 3.20
N LEU A 155 7.25 -13.26 1.98
CA LEU A 155 7.93 -14.03 0.94
C LEU A 155 8.40 -13.15 -0.21
N GLY A 156 7.54 -12.24 -0.67
CA GLY A 156 7.82 -11.46 -1.88
C GLY A 156 9.04 -10.56 -1.74
N ILE A 157 9.10 -9.73 -0.71
CA ILE A 157 10.23 -8.82 -0.48
C ILE A 157 11.54 -9.58 -0.23
N PRO A 158 11.61 -10.58 0.68
CA PRO A 158 12.85 -11.33 0.90
C PRO A 158 13.36 -12.05 -0.34
N ILE A 159 12.48 -12.73 -1.09
CA ILE A 159 12.86 -13.39 -2.35
C ILE A 159 13.38 -12.36 -3.36
N SER A 160 12.69 -11.23 -3.50
CA SER A 160 13.10 -10.15 -4.39
C SER A 160 14.47 -9.58 -4.03
N LEU A 161 14.71 -9.32 -2.74
CA LEU A 161 16.01 -8.85 -2.26
C LEU A 161 17.11 -9.89 -2.44
N PHE A 162 16.82 -11.16 -2.18
CA PHE A 162 17.76 -12.25 -2.44
C PHE A 162 18.16 -12.28 -3.92
N LEU A 163 17.21 -12.19 -4.84
CA LEU A 163 17.49 -12.13 -6.28
C LEU A 163 18.30 -10.87 -6.64
N ALA A 164 17.93 -9.72 -6.08
CA ALA A 164 18.60 -8.46 -6.35
C ALA A 164 20.05 -8.42 -5.87
N THR A 165 20.33 -9.02 -4.71
CA THR A 165 21.68 -9.06 -4.12
C THR A 165 22.55 -10.15 -4.73
N THR A 166 21.96 -11.19 -5.31
CA THR A 166 22.68 -12.33 -5.93
C THR A 166 22.96 -12.08 -7.42
N TRP A 167 22.02 -11.49 -8.15
CA TRP A 167 22.12 -11.26 -9.59
C TRP A 167 22.26 -9.77 -9.89
N ASN A 168 21.12 -9.06 -9.92
CA ASN A 168 21.07 -7.62 -10.14
C ASN A 168 19.73 -7.04 -9.64
N TRP A 169 19.65 -5.72 -9.47
CA TRP A 169 18.46 -5.05 -8.97
C TRP A 169 17.22 -5.17 -9.89
N GLN A 170 17.41 -5.54 -11.15
CA GLN A 170 16.33 -5.77 -12.11
C GLN A 170 15.67 -7.14 -11.95
N ALA A 171 16.37 -8.14 -11.40
CA ALA A 171 15.90 -9.52 -11.30
C ALA A 171 14.53 -9.68 -10.62
N PRO A 172 14.19 -8.94 -9.54
CA PRO A 172 12.86 -8.96 -8.94
C PRO A 172 11.73 -8.59 -9.90
N PHE A 173 11.96 -7.62 -10.78
CA PHE A 173 10.94 -7.21 -11.76
C PHE A 173 10.67 -8.31 -12.78
N TYR A 174 11.69 -9.03 -13.23
CA TYR A 174 11.50 -10.21 -14.12
C TYR A 174 10.74 -11.33 -13.42
N LEU A 175 10.99 -11.58 -12.13
CA LEU A 175 10.20 -12.53 -11.34
C LEU A 175 8.73 -12.13 -11.30
N ILE A 176 8.45 -10.85 -11.01
CA ILE A 176 7.08 -10.33 -10.95
C ILE A 176 6.40 -10.45 -12.32
N VAL A 177 7.09 -10.09 -13.40
CA VAL A 177 6.58 -10.22 -14.78
C VAL A 177 6.25 -11.66 -15.11
N GLY A 178 7.13 -12.61 -14.81
CA GLY A 178 6.91 -14.04 -15.06
C GLY A 178 5.67 -14.55 -14.32
N LEU A 179 5.57 -14.24 -13.01
CA LEU A 179 4.43 -14.62 -12.20
C LEU A 179 3.13 -13.95 -12.69
N ALA A 180 3.17 -12.64 -12.95
CA ALA A 180 1.99 -11.88 -13.41
C ALA A 180 1.51 -12.36 -14.79
N THR A 181 2.43 -12.72 -15.69
CA THR A 181 2.09 -13.29 -17.00
C THR A 181 1.37 -14.63 -16.87
N ILE A 182 1.83 -15.52 -16.00
CA ILE A 182 1.16 -16.80 -15.73
C ILE A 182 -0.26 -16.54 -15.19
N ILE A 183 -0.41 -15.63 -14.21
CA ILE A 183 -1.72 -15.27 -13.64
C ILE A 183 -2.62 -14.64 -14.70
N PHE A 184 -2.08 -13.77 -15.57
CA PHE A 184 -2.80 -13.16 -16.68
C PHE A 184 -3.37 -14.20 -17.64
N ILE A 185 -2.53 -15.17 -18.07
CA ILE A 185 -2.95 -16.26 -18.99
C ILE A 185 -4.05 -17.09 -18.34
N ILE A 186 -3.88 -17.51 -17.08
CA ILE A 186 -4.90 -18.25 -16.35
C ILE A 186 -6.20 -17.44 -16.23
N GLY A 187 -6.09 -16.16 -15.85
CA GLY A 187 -7.24 -15.26 -15.74
C GLY A 187 -7.97 -15.04 -17.06
N PHE A 188 -7.23 -14.93 -18.16
CA PHE A 188 -7.80 -14.78 -19.51
C PHE A 188 -8.72 -15.96 -19.88
N PHE A 189 -8.28 -17.20 -19.65
CA PHE A 189 -9.04 -18.39 -20.00
C PHE A 189 -10.11 -18.77 -18.98
N VAL A 190 -9.88 -18.54 -17.69
CA VAL A 190 -10.70 -19.11 -16.62
C VAL A 190 -11.75 -18.12 -16.10
N LEU A 191 -11.44 -16.82 -16.00
CA LEU A 191 -12.43 -15.85 -15.53
C LEU A 191 -13.57 -15.70 -16.58
N LYS A 192 -14.80 -15.69 -16.09
CA LYS A 192 -16.00 -15.41 -16.90
C LYS A 192 -16.22 -13.90 -17.02
N PRO A 193 -16.88 -13.42 -18.10
CA PRO A 193 -17.32 -12.03 -18.20
C PRO A 193 -18.16 -11.62 -16.98
N VAL A 194 -17.95 -10.40 -16.47
CA VAL A 194 -18.69 -9.84 -15.33
C VAL A 194 -19.39 -8.58 -15.80
N VAL A 195 -20.65 -8.73 -16.23
CA VAL A 195 -21.44 -7.70 -16.91
C VAL A 195 -22.75 -7.36 -16.22
N GLY A 196 -23.13 -8.06 -15.14
CA GLY A 196 -24.42 -7.90 -14.46
C GLY A 196 -24.69 -6.49 -13.93
N HIS A 197 -23.64 -5.71 -13.64
CA HIS A 197 -23.75 -4.32 -13.20
C HIS A 197 -24.09 -3.33 -14.35
N LEU A 198 -23.90 -3.71 -15.60
CA LEU A 198 -24.16 -2.82 -16.77
C LEU A 198 -25.63 -2.49 -16.97
N GLU A 199 -26.54 -3.33 -16.45
CA GLU A 199 -27.98 -3.11 -16.53
C GLU A 199 -28.48 -2.10 -15.50
N LEU A 200 -27.66 -1.76 -14.49
CA LEU A 200 -28.03 -0.82 -13.45
C LEU A 200 -27.77 0.61 -13.93
N GLN A 201 -28.83 1.35 -14.25
CA GLN A 201 -28.72 2.79 -14.53
C GLN A 201 -28.23 3.50 -13.26
N ARG A 202 -27.12 4.20 -13.36
CA ARG A 202 -26.56 5.04 -12.28
C ARG A 202 -26.59 6.50 -12.69
N ASP A 203 -26.88 7.36 -11.72
CA ASP A 203 -26.69 8.80 -11.81
C ASP A 203 -25.25 9.13 -12.21
N ASN A 204 -25.03 10.32 -12.76
CA ASN A 204 -23.73 10.77 -13.27
C ASN A 204 -22.61 10.59 -12.21
N PRO A 205 -21.69 9.61 -12.40
CA PRO A 205 -20.70 9.24 -11.37
C PRO A 205 -19.76 10.40 -11.02
N ILE A 206 -19.43 11.24 -12.00
CA ILE A 206 -18.52 12.39 -11.82
C ILE A 206 -19.18 13.43 -10.91
N LYS A 207 -20.47 13.73 -11.09
CA LYS A 207 -21.21 14.65 -10.23
C LYS A 207 -21.27 14.13 -8.80
N HIS A 208 -21.51 12.84 -8.60
CA HIS A 208 -21.54 12.21 -7.28
C HIS A 208 -20.17 12.25 -6.60
N MET A 209 -19.06 11.96 -7.33
CA MET A 209 -17.72 12.10 -6.80
C MET A 209 -17.41 13.53 -6.37
N TRP A 210 -17.79 14.53 -7.18
CA TRP A 210 -17.58 15.94 -6.84
C TRP A 210 -18.37 16.37 -5.59
N GLN A 211 -19.60 15.91 -5.45
CA GLN A 211 -20.41 16.14 -4.25
C GLN A 211 -19.78 15.49 -3.01
N THR A 212 -19.22 14.27 -3.17
CA THR A 212 -18.53 13.55 -2.08
C THR A 212 -17.27 14.31 -1.64
N ILE A 213 -16.44 14.82 -2.55
CA ILE A 213 -15.26 15.63 -2.22
C ILE A 213 -15.65 16.94 -1.54
N SER A 214 -16.75 17.55 -1.97
CA SER A 214 -17.22 18.84 -1.46
C SER A 214 -17.84 18.75 -0.07
N ASN A 215 -18.20 17.55 0.39
CA ASN A 215 -18.79 17.34 1.69
C ASN A 215 -17.80 17.66 2.83
N ARG A 216 -18.16 18.58 3.71
CA ARG A 216 -17.31 19.07 4.80
C ARG A 216 -16.88 17.97 5.77
N ASP A 217 -17.78 17.06 6.10
CA ASP A 217 -17.51 15.99 7.05
C ASP A 217 -16.56 14.93 6.43
N TYR A 218 -16.74 14.65 5.15
CA TYR A 218 -15.88 13.69 4.42
C TYR A 218 -14.45 14.21 4.24
N ARG A 219 -14.26 15.54 4.09
CA ARG A 219 -12.92 16.14 4.01
C ARG A 219 -12.06 15.86 5.23
N ILE A 220 -12.66 15.78 6.42
CA ILE A 220 -11.92 15.44 7.65
C ILE A 220 -11.37 13.99 7.54
N GLY A 221 -12.18 13.05 7.05
CA GLY A 221 -11.75 11.68 6.78
C GLY A 221 -10.63 11.60 5.74
N PHE A 222 -10.74 12.36 4.65
CA PHE A 222 -9.73 12.46 3.60
C PHE A 222 -8.40 13.01 4.13
N LEU A 223 -8.43 14.07 4.90
CA LEU A 223 -7.24 14.65 5.54
C LEU A 223 -6.60 13.68 6.53
N ALA A 224 -7.40 12.99 7.35
CA ALA A 224 -6.88 11.98 8.28
C ALA A 224 -6.15 10.85 7.53
N THR A 225 -6.70 10.36 6.41
CA THR A 225 -6.04 9.35 5.57
C THR A 225 -4.77 9.90 4.90
N ALA A 226 -4.80 11.12 4.38
CA ALA A 226 -3.62 11.74 3.77
C ALA A 226 -2.46 11.86 4.76
N PHE A 227 -2.70 12.37 5.96
CA PHE A 227 -1.67 12.48 7.00
C PHE A 227 -1.23 11.14 7.56
N MET A 228 -2.11 10.13 7.58
CA MET A 228 -1.74 8.77 7.93
C MET A 228 -0.71 8.21 6.93
N SER A 229 -0.95 8.42 5.63
CA SER A 229 -0.05 8.01 4.55
C SER A 229 1.25 8.78 4.55
N LEU A 230 1.20 10.11 4.72
CA LEU A 230 2.41 10.94 4.85
C LEU A 230 3.33 10.39 5.94
N GLY A 231 2.82 10.15 7.15
CA GLY A 231 3.62 9.63 8.25
C GLY A 231 4.22 8.24 8.01
N GLY A 232 3.56 7.40 7.19
CA GLY A 232 4.05 6.06 6.85
C GLY A 232 5.09 6.05 5.73
N TYR A 233 4.87 6.84 4.67
CA TYR A 233 5.69 6.79 3.46
C TYR A 233 6.91 7.73 3.46
N LEU A 234 7.01 8.70 4.39
CA LEU A 234 8.15 9.63 4.47
C LEU A 234 9.48 8.91 4.67
N MET A 235 9.55 7.88 5.51
CA MET A 235 10.79 7.15 5.81
C MET A 235 10.95 5.86 4.98
N MET A 236 9.85 5.31 4.49
CA MET A 236 9.82 3.99 3.87
C MET A 236 10.84 3.81 2.72
N PRO A 237 11.00 4.74 1.77
CA PRO A 237 11.93 4.58 0.65
C PRO A 237 13.40 4.50 1.06
N TRP A 238 13.76 5.04 2.21
CA TRP A 238 15.15 5.19 2.67
C TRP A 238 15.59 4.11 3.65
N GLY A 239 14.67 3.22 4.07
CA GLY A 239 14.92 2.24 5.14
C GLY A 239 16.08 1.29 4.83
N SER A 240 16.21 0.79 3.59
CA SER A 240 17.32 -0.07 3.18
C SER A 240 18.66 0.70 3.17
N SER A 241 18.68 1.88 2.56
CA SER A 241 19.89 2.73 2.50
C SER A 241 20.34 3.17 3.89
N PHE A 242 19.43 3.53 4.79
CA PHE A 242 19.75 3.84 6.17
C PHE A 242 20.35 2.64 6.90
N SER A 243 19.74 1.47 6.74
CA SER A 243 20.20 0.24 7.38
C SER A 243 21.63 -0.15 6.92
N VAL A 244 21.93 0.02 5.62
CA VAL A 244 23.25 -0.31 5.07
C VAL A 244 24.28 0.78 5.37
N ASN A 245 23.97 2.04 5.04
CA ASN A 245 24.98 3.09 5.01
C ASN A 245 25.15 3.81 6.37
N ASN A 246 24.10 3.87 7.22
CA ASN A 246 24.18 4.50 8.54
C ASN A 246 24.41 3.47 9.66
N VAL A 247 23.65 2.37 9.64
CA VAL A 247 23.75 1.34 10.69
C VAL A 247 24.88 0.35 10.41
N GLY A 248 25.25 0.15 9.15
CA GLY A 248 26.42 -0.66 8.75
C GLY A 248 26.12 -2.15 8.60
N ILE A 249 24.86 -2.54 8.37
CA ILE A 249 24.54 -3.95 8.07
C ILE A 249 24.87 -4.29 6.60
N SER A 250 25.20 -5.56 6.36
CA SER A 250 25.47 -6.04 5.01
C SER A 250 24.19 -6.05 4.16
N GLN A 251 24.32 -5.68 2.89
CA GLN A 251 23.20 -5.84 1.92
C GLN A 251 22.68 -7.28 1.87
N LYS A 252 23.53 -8.28 2.10
CA LYS A 252 23.14 -9.70 2.14
C LYS A 252 22.23 -10.06 3.30
N ASP A 253 22.20 -9.25 4.36
CA ASP A 253 21.36 -9.47 5.54
C ASP A 253 19.97 -8.81 5.39
N LEU A 254 19.79 -7.91 4.42
CA LEU A 254 18.50 -7.26 4.16
C LEU A 254 17.34 -8.27 3.91
N PRO A 255 17.51 -9.33 3.11
CA PRO A 255 16.43 -10.32 2.90
C PRO A 255 15.97 -10.94 4.23
N LEU A 256 16.90 -11.32 5.10
CA LEU A 256 16.59 -11.89 6.41
C LEU A 256 15.90 -10.87 7.32
N MET A 257 16.38 -9.63 7.36
CA MET A 257 15.77 -8.54 8.12
C MET A 257 14.31 -8.33 7.71
N PHE A 258 14.04 -8.16 6.42
CA PHE A 258 12.69 -7.93 5.93
C PHE A 258 11.78 -9.15 6.13
N MET A 259 12.31 -10.37 6.08
CA MET A 259 11.56 -11.60 6.37
C MET A 259 11.10 -11.63 7.83
N ILE A 260 11.97 -11.33 8.79
CA ILE A 260 11.64 -11.29 10.21
C ILE A 260 10.60 -10.19 10.49
N ILE A 261 10.78 -9.01 9.90
CA ILE A 261 9.83 -7.90 10.01
C ILE A 261 8.46 -8.29 9.43
N GLY A 262 8.45 -8.95 8.27
CA GLY A 262 7.22 -9.43 7.62
C GLY A 262 6.45 -10.42 8.49
N ILE A 263 7.12 -11.41 9.06
CA ILE A 263 6.53 -12.39 9.99
C ILE A 263 5.96 -11.68 11.23
N SER A 264 6.71 -10.74 11.80
CA SER A 264 6.25 -9.94 12.93
C SER A 264 4.99 -9.15 12.59
N THR A 265 4.97 -8.48 11.44
CA THR A 265 3.82 -7.71 10.95
C THR A 265 2.58 -8.61 10.82
N PHE A 266 2.74 -9.78 10.21
CA PHE A 266 1.64 -10.73 10.00
C PHE A 266 1.06 -11.26 11.33
N THR A 267 1.89 -11.48 12.34
CA THR A 267 1.44 -11.92 13.68
C THR A 267 0.78 -10.80 14.47
N VAL A 268 1.24 -9.56 14.33
CA VAL A 268 0.69 -8.40 15.04
C VAL A 268 -0.69 -7.98 14.50
N MET A 269 -0.92 -8.07 13.19
CA MET A 269 -2.17 -7.64 12.58
C MET A 269 -3.45 -8.25 13.20
N PRO A 270 -3.59 -9.59 13.37
CA PRO A 270 -4.80 -10.16 13.98
C PRO A 270 -4.93 -9.83 15.48
N ILE A 271 -3.82 -9.62 16.19
CA ILE A 271 -3.83 -9.21 17.58
C ILE A 271 -4.44 -7.81 17.70
N ILE A 272 -3.96 -6.87 16.91
CA ILE A 272 -4.48 -5.50 16.89
C ILE A 272 -5.94 -5.46 16.39
N GLY A 273 -6.29 -6.28 15.41
CA GLY A 273 -7.69 -6.43 14.98
C GLY A 273 -8.61 -6.78 16.15
N LYS A 274 -8.27 -7.84 16.90
CA LYS A 274 -9.04 -8.26 18.08
C LYS A 274 -9.06 -7.20 19.20
N LEU A 275 -7.95 -6.49 19.42
CA LEU A 275 -7.92 -5.37 20.39
C LEU A 275 -8.83 -4.23 19.93
N SER A 276 -8.80 -3.89 18.64
CA SER A 276 -9.63 -2.82 18.05
C SER A 276 -11.14 -3.14 18.10
N ASP A 277 -11.52 -4.42 18.19
CA ASP A 277 -12.91 -4.83 18.39
C ASP A 277 -13.36 -4.71 19.86
N LYS A 278 -12.43 -4.89 20.82
CA LYS A 278 -12.73 -4.88 22.25
C LYS A 278 -12.60 -3.51 22.91
N PHE A 279 -11.66 -2.70 22.47
CA PHE A 279 -11.31 -1.42 23.07
C PHE A 279 -11.71 -0.25 22.16
N ASN A 280 -11.72 0.96 22.73
CA ASN A 280 -11.96 2.17 21.97
C ASN A 280 -10.90 2.34 20.87
N LYS A 281 -11.34 2.41 19.62
CA LYS A 281 -10.47 2.51 18.44
C LYS A 281 -9.54 3.72 18.49
N TYR A 282 -10.05 4.87 18.98
CA TYR A 282 -9.24 6.07 19.09
C TYR A 282 -8.15 5.93 20.16
N SER A 283 -8.44 5.29 21.31
CA SER A 283 -7.44 5.05 22.36
C SER A 283 -6.30 4.15 21.88
N ILE A 284 -6.62 3.07 21.12
CA ILE A 284 -5.60 2.22 20.49
C ILE A 284 -4.77 3.02 19.50
N PHE A 285 -5.42 3.85 18.68
CA PHE A 285 -4.73 4.69 17.71
C PHE A 285 -3.76 5.68 18.38
N VAL A 286 -4.14 6.30 19.48
CA VAL A 286 -3.26 7.22 20.24
C VAL A 286 -2.10 6.49 20.87
N GLY A 287 -2.36 5.37 21.57
CA GLY A 287 -1.31 4.56 22.20
C GLY A 287 -0.27 4.06 21.18
N SER A 288 -0.73 3.55 20.04
CA SER A 288 0.17 3.14 18.94
C SER A 288 0.87 4.32 18.26
N SER A 289 0.27 5.51 18.25
CA SER A 289 0.93 6.73 17.75
C SER A 289 2.06 7.18 18.68
N ILE A 290 1.90 7.06 19.98
CA ILE A 290 2.98 7.33 20.96
C ILE A 290 4.12 6.32 20.77
N LEU A 291 3.79 5.03 20.65
CA LEU A 291 4.78 3.99 20.36
C LEU A 291 5.55 4.30 19.06
N MET A 292 4.84 4.74 18.01
CA MET A 292 5.46 5.10 16.73
C MET A 292 6.39 6.32 16.88
N VAL A 293 6.00 7.35 17.61
CA VAL A 293 6.85 8.53 17.87
C VAL A 293 8.16 8.11 18.55
N ILE A 294 8.06 7.30 19.62
CA ILE A 294 9.24 6.79 20.33
C ILE A 294 10.12 5.97 19.38
N SER A 295 9.52 5.07 18.60
CA SER A 295 10.25 4.23 17.64
C SER A 295 10.95 5.04 16.56
N VAL A 296 10.31 6.09 16.04
CA VAL A 296 10.91 6.99 15.04
C VAL A 296 12.11 7.73 15.61
N VAL A 297 12.01 8.27 16.82
CA VAL A 297 13.14 8.94 17.48
C VAL A 297 14.31 7.96 17.65
N ILE A 298 14.05 6.76 18.16
CA ILE A 298 15.10 5.75 18.34
C ILE A 298 15.72 5.40 16.98
N TYR A 299 14.89 5.07 15.99
CA TYR A 299 15.35 4.60 14.68
C TYR A 299 16.21 5.64 13.96
N THR A 300 15.77 6.90 13.93
CA THR A 300 16.48 7.97 13.19
C THR A 300 17.80 8.40 13.84
N HIS A 301 18.01 8.07 15.10
CA HIS A 301 19.25 8.35 15.84
C HIS A 301 20.11 7.09 16.04
N LEU A 302 19.76 5.95 15.38
CA LEU A 302 20.61 4.77 15.42
C LEU A 302 21.95 5.06 14.74
N GLY A 303 23.04 4.82 15.49
CA GLY A 303 24.39 4.67 14.92
C GLY A 303 24.65 3.23 14.49
N GLN A 304 25.91 2.84 14.44
CA GLN A 304 26.30 1.45 14.18
C GLN A 304 25.87 0.56 15.36
N VAL A 305 24.95 -0.36 15.08
CA VAL A 305 24.42 -1.33 16.07
C VAL A 305 24.38 -2.73 15.48
N SER A 306 24.24 -3.74 16.32
CA SER A 306 24.14 -5.12 15.87
C SER A 306 22.85 -5.35 15.04
N PHE A 307 22.88 -6.34 14.15
CA PHE A 307 21.73 -6.76 13.34
C PHE A 307 20.48 -7.00 14.19
N ALA A 308 20.62 -7.66 15.34
CA ALA A 308 19.51 -7.98 16.24
C ALA A 308 18.82 -6.70 16.77
N VAL A 309 19.59 -5.69 17.18
CA VAL A 309 19.03 -4.41 17.66
C VAL A 309 18.24 -3.71 16.56
N LEU A 310 18.81 -3.62 15.35
CA LEU A 310 18.11 -3.02 14.22
C LEU A 310 16.81 -3.74 13.89
N VAL A 311 16.82 -5.07 13.88
CA VAL A 311 15.62 -5.90 13.62
C VAL A 311 14.55 -5.64 14.67
N ILE A 312 14.90 -5.62 15.96
CA ILE A 312 13.95 -5.36 17.05
C ILE A 312 13.32 -3.97 16.90
N VAL A 313 14.12 -2.94 16.63
CA VAL A 313 13.61 -1.56 16.45
C VAL A 313 12.64 -1.51 15.26
N ASN A 314 12.98 -2.13 14.14
CA ASN A 314 12.10 -2.21 12.97
C ASN A 314 10.80 -2.99 13.26
N MET A 315 10.87 -4.11 14.00
CA MET A 315 9.69 -4.88 14.40
C MET A 315 8.73 -4.04 15.24
N VAL A 316 9.25 -3.29 16.23
CA VAL A 316 8.45 -2.41 17.09
C VAL A 316 7.85 -1.26 16.27
N MET A 317 8.63 -0.67 15.36
CA MET A 317 8.16 0.39 14.46
C MET A 317 7.04 -0.11 13.54
N MET A 318 7.17 -1.28 12.93
CA MET A 318 6.14 -1.89 12.08
C MET A 318 4.90 -2.27 12.87
N ALA A 319 5.05 -2.79 14.09
CA ALA A 319 3.93 -3.02 15.00
C ALA A 319 3.16 -1.72 15.29
N GLY A 320 3.86 -0.62 15.53
CA GLY A 320 3.28 0.71 15.69
C GLY A 320 2.51 1.18 14.47
N ILE A 321 3.05 0.99 13.26
CA ILE A 321 2.39 1.34 11.98
C ILE A 321 1.08 0.54 11.84
N MET A 322 1.11 -0.77 12.02
CA MET A 322 -0.08 -1.63 11.87
C MET A 322 -1.13 -1.32 12.93
N ALA A 323 -0.70 -1.10 14.17
CA ALA A 323 -1.59 -0.78 15.28
C ALA A 323 -2.30 0.58 15.12
N ARG A 324 -1.74 1.50 14.34
CA ARG A 324 -2.40 2.76 13.94
C ARG A 324 -3.33 2.58 12.75
N MET A 325 -2.89 1.80 11.74
CA MET A 325 -3.59 1.66 10.48
C MET A 325 -4.98 1.02 10.65
N ILE A 326 -5.08 -0.07 11.41
CA ILE A 326 -6.33 -0.84 11.56
C ILE A 326 -7.45 0.00 12.18
N PRO A 327 -7.30 0.62 13.38
CA PRO A 327 -8.36 1.43 13.97
C PRO A 327 -8.64 2.71 13.18
N SER A 328 -7.63 3.32 12.54
CA SER A 328 -7.81 4.49 11.67
C SER A 328 -8.69 4.17 10.47
N GLN A 329 -8.43 3.06 9.77
CA GLN A 329 -9.27 2.61 8.66
C GLN A 329 -10.71 2.32 9.11
N ALA A 330 -10.87 1.64 10.25
CA ALA A 330 -12.19 1.34 10.79
C ALA A 330 -13.01 2.61 11.12
N LEU A 331 -12.37 3.65 11.65
CA LEU A 331 -13.01 4.95 11.90
C LEU A 331 -13.32 5.68 10.60
N THR A 332 -12.38 5.75 9.66
CA THR A 332 -12.53 6.49 8.40
C THR A 332 -13.61 5.87 7.51
N THR A 333 -13.70 4.54 7.46
CA THR A 333 -14.74 3.83 6.67
C THR A 333 -16.14 3.97 7.26
N ALA A 334 -16.27 4.40 8.52
CA ALA A 334 -17.55 4.67 9.16
C ALA A 334 -18.08 6.09 8.91
N VAL A 335 -17.27 7.00 8.36
CA VAL A 335 -17.64 8.40 8.10
C VAL A 335 -18.72 8.56 7.02
N PRO A 336 -18.63 7.89 5.84
CA PRO A 336 -19.58 8.15 4.76
C PRO A 336 -20.92 7.47 4.99
N ALA A 337 -22.01 8.13 4.57
CA ALA A 337 -23.33 7.51 4.45
C ALA A 337 -23.28 6.31 3.48
N LEU A 338 -24.19 5.35 3.65
CA LEU A 338 -24.20 4.10 2.87
C LEU A 338 -24.18 4.35 1.35
N LYS A 339 -24.91 5.36 0.88
CA LYS A 339 -25.00 5.74 -0.55
C LYS A 339 -23.70 6.30 -1.11
N ASP A 340 -22.90 6.95 -0.28
CA ASP A 340 -21.65 7.65 -0.69
C ASP A 340 -20.41 6.81 -0.45
N ARG A 341 -20.52 5.65 0.22
CA ARG A 341 -19.40 4.84 0.67
C ARG A 341 -18.47 4.41 -0.46
N GLY A 342 -19.00 4.05 -1.64
CA GLY A 342 -18.20 3.66 -2.78
C GLY A 342 -17.35 4.81 -3.32
N ALA A 343 -17.97 5.98 -3.56
CA ALA A 343 -17.28 7.18 -4.01
C ALA A 343 -16.23 7.64 -3.00
N PHE A 344 -16.59 7.66 -1.70
CA PHE A 344 -15.67 8.02 -0.62
C PHE A 344 -14.43 7.11 -0.58
N MET A 345 -14.62 5.79 -0.66
CA MET A 345 -13.50 4.83 -0.61
C MET A 345 -12.57 4.97 -1.83
N SER A 346 -13.11 5.21 -3.02
CA SER A 346 -12.31 5.44 -4.22
C SER A 346 -11.47 6.72 -4.11
N ILE A 347 -12.08 7.82 -3.68
CA ILE A 347 -11.38 9.10 -3.46
C ILE A 347 -10.31 8.93 -2.39
N ASN A 348 -10.66 8.27 -1.28
CA ASN A 348 -9.77 8.04 -0.16
C ASN A 348 -8.53 7.22 -0.56
N SER A 349 -8.71 6.18 -1.39
CA SER A 349 -7.61 5.36 -1.92
C SER A 349 -6.69 6.19 -2.85
N SER A 350 -7.26 7.00 -3.73
CA SER A 350 -6.49 7.89 -4.62
C SER A 350 -5.69 8.92 -3.81
N LEU A 351 -6.31 9.53 -2.79
CA LEU A 351 -5.63 10.48 -1.89
C LEU A 351 -4.53 9.82 -1.08
N GLN A 352 -4.72 8.57 -0.64
CA GLN A 352 -3.69 7.79 0.03
C GLN A 352 -2.45 7.62 -0.83
N GLN A 353 -2.63 7.25 -2.10
CA GLN A 353 -1.53 7.12 -3.05
C GLN A 353 -0.84 8.47 -3.31
N MET A 354 -1.60 9.53 -3.57
CA MET A 354 -1.05 10.86 -3.81
C MET A 354 -0.26 11.38 -2.59
N ALA A 355 -0.79 11.20 -1.38
CA ALA A 355 -0.10 11.57 -0.14
C ALA A 355 1.20 10.75 0.04
N GLY A 356 1.21 9.47 -0.33
CA GLY A 356 2.41 8.64 -0.38
C GLY A 356 3.46 9.18 -1.38
N GLY A 357 3.01 9.64 -2.56
CA GLY A 357 3.87 10.31 -3.54
C GLY A 357 4.47 11.61 -3.01
N ILE A 358 3.66 12.47 -2.40
CA ILE A 358 4.15 13.70 -1.74
C ILE A 358 5.18 13.36 -0.65
N ALA A 359 4.90 12.33 0.16
CA ALA A 359 5.82 11.88 1.21
C ALA A 359 7.18 11.45 0.66
N ALA A 360 7.21 10.69 -0.44
CA ALA A 360 8.45 10.26 -1.08
C ALA A 360 9.24 11.43 -1.66
N LEU A 361 8.57 12.42 -2.28
CA LEU A 361 9.24 13.65 -2.75
C LEU A 361 9.81 14.47 -1.60
N VAL A 362 9.03 14.72 -0.55
CA VAL A 362 9.45 15.48 0.62
C VAL A 362 10.61 14.77 1.32
N GLY A 363 10.51 13.45 1.51
CA GLY A 363 11.59 12.64 2.09
C GLY A 363 12.88 12.74 1.27
N GLY A 364 12.78 12.62 -0.06
CA GLY A 364 13.92 12.76 -0.96
C GLY A 364 14.57 14.16 -0.98
N ALA A 365 13.75 15.20 -0.79
CA ALA A 365 14.27 16.58 -0.69
C ALA A 365 14.98 16.86 0.65
N ILE A 366 14.59 16.17 1.73
CA ILE A 366 15.20 16.33 3.06
C ILE A 366 16.49 15.52 3.18
N VAL A 367 16.41 14.22 2.79
CA VAL A 367 17.55 13.30 2.91
C VAL A 367 18.63 13.67 1.90
N GLN A 368 19.85 13.77 2.37
CA GLN A 368 21.02 14.07 1.54
C GLN A 368 22.05 12.94 1.66
N GLN A 369 22.85 12.75 0.64
CA GLN A 369 23.93 11.78 0.61
C GLN A 369 25.09 12.34 -0.22
N LYS A 370 26.27 12.37 0.34
CA LYS A 370 27.45 12.95 -0.36
C LYS A 370 27.93 12.11 -1.54
N ASN A 371 27.86 10.80 -1.39
CA ASN A 371 28.16 9.83 -2.43
C ASN A 371 27.37 8.54 -2.15
N GLU A 372 27.34 7.62 -3.10
CA GLU A 372 26.54 6.40 -3.10
C GLU A 372 26.78 5.47 -1.89
N PHE A 373 27.91 5.62 -1.19
CA PHE A 373 28.33 4.80 -0.05
C PHE A 373 28.36 5.56 1.27
N SER A 374 28.18 6.89 1.26
CA SER A 374 28.17 7.67 2.48
C SER A 374 26.87 7.49 3.27
N PRO A 375 26.89 7.68 4.59
CA PRO A 375 25.67 7.72 5.38
C PRO A 375 24.67 8.77 4.86
N LEU A 376 23.38 8.48 5.03
CA LEU A 376 22.33 9.44 4.79
C LEU A 376 22.40 10.55 5.84
N GLU A 377 22.47 11.78 5.40
CA GLU A 377 22.44 12.98 6.25
C GLU A 377 21.01 13.48 6.41
N ARG A 378 20.73 14.20 7.50
CA ARG A 378 19.40 14.79 7.83
C ARG A 378 18.27 13.76 8.01
N PHE A 379 18.63 12.53 8.32
CA PHE A 379 17.63 11.49 8.56
C PHE A 379 16.86 11.72 9.87
N ASP A 380 17.48 12.35 10.85
CA ASP A 380 16.88 12.88 12.07
C ASP A 380 15.82 13.94 11.78
N LEU A 381 16.12 14.91 10.89
CA LEU A 381 15.18 15.93 10.44
C LEU A 381 13.95 15.28 9.78
N LEU A 382 14.16 14.26 8.93
CA LEU A 382 13.06 13.49 8.36
C LEU A 382 12.20 12.86 9.45
N GLY A 383 12.80 12.33 10.51
CA GLY A 383 12.09 11.78 11.68
C GLY A 383 11.23 12.84 12.37
N TYR A 384 11.70 14.06 12.56
CA TYR A 384 10.90 15.14 13.15
C TYR A 384 9.71 15.54 12.28
N VAL A 385 9.86 15.53 10.94
CA VAL A 385 8.74 15.76 10.01
C VAL A 385 7.70 14.64 10.11
N VAL A 386 8.14 13.38 10.25
CA VAL A 386 7.23 12.24 10.49
C VAL A 386 6.47 12.42 11.80
N ILE A 387 7.15 12.83 12.87
CA ILE A 387 6.52 13.08 14.19
C ILE A 387 5.47 14.18 14.07
N ALA A 388 5.78 15.27 13.39
CA ALA A 388 4.81 16.36 13.15
C ALA A 388 3.57 15.83 12.38
N ALA A 389 3.76 15.03 11.34
CA ALA A 389 2.66 14.40 10.60
C ALA A 389 1.82 13.47 11.50
N ILE A 390 2.46 12.72 12.41
CA ILE A 390 1.78 11.85 13.38
C ILE A 390 0.93 12.68 14.34
N LEU A 391 1.45 13.78 14.89
CA LEU A 391 0.72 14.64 15.81
C LEU A 391 -0.50 15.29 15.15
N ILE A 392 -0.35 15.79 13.92
CA ILE A 392 -1.48 16.30 13.13
C ILE A 392 -2.51 15.21 12.89
N ASN A 393 -2.05 13.99 12.57
CA ASN A 393 -2.93 12.86 12.32
C ASN A 393 -3.71 12.43 13.58
N ILE A 394 -3.13 12.50 14.77
CA ILE A 394 -3.83 12.27 16.05
C ILE A 394 -5.01 13.24 16.20
N PHE A 395 -4.79 14.52 15.93
CA PHE A 395 -5.84 15.54 15.99
C PHE A 395 -6.94 15.28 14.94
N LEU A 396 -6.57 14.98 13.68
CA LEU A 396 -7.54 14.71 12.63
C LEU A 396 -8.37 13.45 12.92
N THR A 397 -7.74 12.38 13.40
CA THR A 397 -8.43 11.14 13.77
C THR A 397 -9.36 11.35 14.97
N TYR A 398 -9.04 12.25 15.90
CA TYR A 398 -9.96 12.66 16.96
C TYR A 398 -11.22 13.31 16.40
N ARG A 399 -11.07 14.18 15.40
CA ARG A 399 -12.20 14.83 14.72
C ARG A 399 -13.08 13.79 14.01
N VAL A 400 -12.45 12.81 13.32
CA VAL A 400 -13.14 11.67 12.71
C VAL A 400 -13.89 10.85 13.77
N TYR A 401 -13.25 10.52 14.87
CA TYR A 401 -13.87 9.77 15.98
C TYR A 401 -15.11 10.48 16.53
N LYS A 402 -15.00 11.78 16.79
CA LYS A 402 -16.18 12.57 17.25
C LYS A 402 -17.30 12.64 16.22
N LEU A 403 -16.96 12.74 14.93
CA LEU A 403 -17.94 12.72 13.86
C LEU A 403 -18.72 11.40 13.84
N VAL A 404 -18.01 10.27 13.90
CA VAL A 404 -18.63 8.93 13.92
C VAL A 404 -19.50 8.73 15.16
N GLN A 405 -19.08 9.23 16.33
CA GLN A 405 -19.91 9.17 17.53
C GLN A 405 -21.23 9.94 17.38
N ARG A 406 -21.20 11.15 16.80
CA ARG A 406 -22.40 11.96 16.56
C ARG A 406 -23.38 11.33 15.58
N GLN A 407 -22.88 10.49 14.66
CA GLN A 407 -23.73 9.77 13.70
C GLN A 407 -24.38 8.51 14.31
N ALA A 408 -23.83 8.02 15.44
CA ALA A 408 -24.32 6.83 16.13
C ALA A 408 -25.35 7.15 17.23
N THR A 409 -25.43 8.43 17.70
CA THR A 409 -26.45 8.98 18.59
C THR A 409 -27.60 9.59 17.80
#